data_3679a44ddb8b4ecaede6151b7d30074d
#
_entry.id   3679a44ddb8b4ecaede6151b7d30074d
#
_cell.length_a   1.000
_cell.length_b   1.000
_cell.length_c   1.000
_cell.angle_alpha   90.00
_cell.angle_beta   90.00
_cell.angle_gamma   90.00
#
_symmetry.space_group_name_H-M   'P 1'
#
loop_
_entity.id
_entity.type
_entity.pdbx_description
1 polymer ?
#
loop_
_entity_poly.entity_id
_entity_poly.type
_entity_poly.pdbx_seq_one_letter_code
_entity_poly.pdbx_strand_id
1 'polypeptide(L)'
;MVDTQERPASAGPATSTAIAVNGGEAVAYALKQIEPEVVAAYPITPQTLIIEKFAEYCADGLVRTEYINVESEHAALSACVGASAAGARAITATAGPGLAPMFEMLGVASGM
;
A
#
# COMPACT_ATOMS: atom_id res chain seq x y z
N MET A 1 9.05 -10.68 9.71
CA MET A 1 8.70 -10.36 11.09
C MET A 1 9.21 -8.98 11.46
N VAL A 2 8.41 -8.22 12.12
CA VAL A 2 8.76 -6.86 12.55
C VAL A 2 9.07 -6.89 14.04
N ASP A 3 10.22 -6.37 14.40
CA ASP A 3 10.58 -6.20 15.79
C ASP A 3 10.42 -4.72 16.13
N THR A 4 9.56 -4.43 17.07
CA THR A 4 9.22 -3.07 17.44
C THR A 4 9.73 -2.76 18.83
N GLN A 5 10.46 -1.67 18.97
CA GLN A 5 11.01 -1.23 20.23
C GLN A 5 10.44 0.14 20.59
N GLU A 6 9.62 0.18 21.60
CA GLU A 6 9.05 1.42 22.06
C GLU A 6 9.94 2.06 23.12
N ARG A 7 9.98 3.38 23.12
CA ARG A 7 10.71 4.12 24.14
C ARG A 7 9.94 4.07 25.44
N PRO A 8 10.63 4.00 26.58
CA PRO A 8 9.95 4.01 27.88
C PRO A 8 9.15 5.29 28.07
N ALA A 9 8.03 5.16 28.75
CA ALA A 9 7.18 6.32 29.03
C ALA A 9 7.93 7.41 29.81
N SER A 10 8.88 7.02 30.64
CA SER A 10 9.68 7.95 31.42
C SER A 10 10.62 8.82 30.58
N ALA A 11 10.79 8.48 29.31
CA ALA A 11 11.63 9.25 28.39
C ALA A 11 10.91 10.47 27.81
N GLY A 12 9.74 10.81 28.33
CA GLY A 12 8.92 11.89 27.81
C GLY A 12 7.93 11.41 26.78
N PRO A 13 7.35 12.29 25.94
CA PRO A 13 6.39 11.88 24.92
C PRO A 13 7.07 10.95 23.92
N ALA A 14 6.96 9.68 24.21
CA ALA A 14 7.62 8.64 23.45
C ALA A 14 6.75 8.29 22.25
N THR A 15 7.07 8.85 21.10
CA THR A 15 6.28 8.68 19.91
C THR A 15 7.00 7.90 18.84
N SER A 16 8.28 7.61 19.02
CA SER A 16 9.04 6.90 18.01
C SER A 16 9.26 5.45 18.40
N THR A 17 9.14 4.60 17.41
CA THR A 17 9.33 3.16 17.50
C THR A 17 10.33 2.75 16.44
N ALA A 18 11.28 1.90 16.80
CA ALA A 18 12.22 1.35 15.84
C ALA A 18 11.77 -0.05 15.45
N ILE A 19 11.77 -0.34 14.15
CA ILE A 19 11.42 -1.65 13.64
C ILE A 19 12.51 -2.14 12.68
N ALA A 20 12.66 -3.46 12.58
CA ALA A 20 13.59 -4.08 11.65
C ALA A 20 12.80 -4.79 10.57
N VAL A 21 12.89 -4.29 9.34
CA VAL A 21 12.14 -4.80 8.20
C VAL A 21 12.98 -4.73 6.93
N ASN A 22 12.63 -5.53 5.92
CA ASN A 22 13.19 -5.33 4.59
C ASN A 22 12.45 -4.20 3.87
N GLY A 23 12.91 -3.83 2.65
CA GLY A 23 12.33 -2.70 1.93
C GLY A 23 10.84 -2.85 1.63
N GLY A 24 10.42 -4.04 1.18
CA GLY A 24 9.01 -4.30 0.90
C GLY A 24 8.15 -4.21 2.15
N GLU A 25 8.63 -4.77 3.24
CA GLU A 25 7.93 -4.70 4.52
C GLU A 25 7.85 -3.27 5.04
N ALA A 26 8.89 -2.47 4.81
CA ALA A 26 8.88 -1.06 5.22
C ALA A 26 7.79 -0.27 4.49
N VAL A 27 7.65 -0.50 3.19
CA VAL A 27 6.59 0.15 2.40
C VAL A 27 5.21 -0.30 2.90
N ALA A 28 5.01 -1.59 3.12
CA ALA A 28 3.74 -2.11 3.62
C ALA A 28 3.41 -1.54 5.00
N TYR A 29 4.42 -1.40 5.86
CA TYR A 29 4.23 -0.82 7.18
C TYR A 29 3.82 0.66 7.08
N ALA A 30 4.45 1.40 6.18
CA ALA A 30 4.06 2.79 5.94
C ALA A 30 2.62 2.91 5.44
N LEU A 31 2.21 2.00 4.54
CA LEU A 31 0.83 1.96 4.07
C LEU A 31 -0.15 1.65 5.21
N LYS A 32 0.25 0.76 6.12
CA LYS A 32 -0.56 0.47 7.31
C LYS A 32 -0.77 1.74 8.14
N GLN A 33 0.28 2.53 8.32
CA GLN A 33 0.19 3.79 9.08
C GLN A 33 -0.66 4.84 8.39
N ILE A 34 -0.57 4.91 7.07
CA ILE A 34 -1.39 5.84 6.26
C ILE A 34 -2.85 5.43 6.26
N GLU A 35 -3.10 4.13 6.25
CA GLU A 35 -4.43 3.54 6.18
C GLU A 35 -5.26 4.13 5.03
N PRO A 36 -4.86 3.90 3.78
CA PRO A 36 -5.64 4.40 2.64
C PRO A 36 -7.01 3.72 2.59
N GLU A 37 -7.99 4.37 2.00
CA GLU A 37 -9.32 3.78 1.87
C GLU A 37 -9.31 2.58 0.90
N VAL A 38 -8.51 2.64 -0.15
CA VAL A 38 -8.49 1.61 -1.18
C VAL A 38 -7.06 1.24 -1.56
N VAL A 39 -6.79 -0.05 -1.62
CA VAL A 39 -5.57 -0.58 -2.24
C VAL A 39 -6.00 -1.56 -3.32
N ALA A 40 -5.65 -1.27 -4.56
CA ALA A 40 -5.90 -2.17 -5.68
C ALA A 40 -4.58 -2.80 -6.08
N ALA A 41 -4.56 -4.10 -6.28
CA ALA A 41 -3.32 -4.82 -6.48
C ALA A 41 -3.39 -5.90 -7.54
N TYR A 42 -2.35 -5.96 -8.35
CA TYR A 42 -2.07 -7.10 -9.22
C TYR A 42 -0.62 -7.51 -8.94
N PRO A 43 -0.41 -8.74 -8.41
CA PRO A 43 0.92 -9.13 -7.92
C PRO A 43 1.95 -9.25 -9.03
N ILE A 44 3.12 -8.68 -8.80
CA ILE A 44 4.29 -8.83 -9.66
C ILE A 44 5.54 -8.71 -8.81
N THR A 45 6.51 -9.59 -9.02
CA THR A 45 7.77 -9.58 -8.27
C THR A 45 8.63 -8.37 -8.70
N PRO A 46 9.24 -7.64 -7.78
CA PRO A 46 9.29 -7.84 -6.31
C PRO A 46 8.21 -7.12 -5.51
N GLN A 47 7.27 -6.46 -6.15
CA GLN A 47 6.19 -5.73 -5.50
C GLN A 47 5.29 -6.64 -4.68
N THR A 48 5.23 -7.94 -5.00
CA THR A 48 4.42 -8.93 -4.30
C THR A 48 4.65 -8.90 -2.79
N LEU A 49 5.89 -8.63 -2.35
CA LEU A 49 6.19 -8.56 -0.92
C LEU A 49 5.38 -7.46 -0.22
N ILE A 50 5.22 -6.32 -0.88
CA ILE A 50 4.43 -5.21 -0.34
C ILE A 50 2.97 -5.63 -0.21
N ILE A 51 2.44 -6.20 -1.27
CA ILE A 51 1.04 -6.56 -1.37
C ILE A 51 0.67 -7.67 -0.38
N GLU A 52 1.50 -8.71 -0.31
CA GLU A 52 1.26 -9.81 0.62
C GLU A 52 1.27 -9.36 2.06
N LYS A 53 2.24 -8.52 2.42
CA LYS A 53 2.33 -8.03 3.79
C LYS A 53 1.15 -7.10 4.12
N PHE A 54 0.76 -6.26 3.18
CA PHE A 54 -0.39 -5.39 3.41
C PHE A 54 -1.69 -6.20 3.49
N ALA A 55 -1.85 -7.22 2.67
CA ALA A 55 -3.01 -8.12 2.75
C ALA A 55 -3.09 -8.81 4.11
N GLU A 56 -1.94 -9.15 4.68
CA GLU A 56 -1.87 -9.71 6.04
C GLU A 56 -2.40 -8.72 7.07
N TYR A 57 -2.03 -7.45 6.96
CA TYR A 57 -2.57 -6.42 7.85
C TYR A 57 -4.08 -6.28 7.72
N CYS A 58 -4.61 -6.37 6.50
CA CYS A 58 -6.05 -6.33 6.27
C CYS A 58 -6.75 -7.54 6.89
N ALA A 59 -6.19 -8.73 6.70
CA ALA A 59 -6.75 -9.97 7.22
C ALA A 59 -6.76 -9.99 8.75
N ASP A 60 -5.76 -9.38 9.37
CA ASP A 60 -5.65 -9.31 10.82
C ASP A 60 -6.50 -8.19 11.43
N GLY A 61 -7.21 -7.44 10.62
CA GLY A 61 -8.07 -6.36 11.09
C GLY A 61 -7.31 -5.11 11.55
N LEU A 62 -6.03 -4.98 11.18
CA LEU A 62 -5.21 -3.86 11.62
C LEU A 62 -5.46 -2.58 10.82
N VAL A 63 -6.10 -2.70 9.65
CA VAL A 63 -6.49 -1.57 8.82
C VAL A 63 -7.91 -1.80 8.29
N ARG A 64 -8.62 -0.73 7.96
CA ARG A 64 -9.97 -0.79 7.41
C ARG A 64 -9.98 -0.58 5.90
N THR A 65 -8.83 -0.67 5.27
CA THR A 65 -8.67 -0.50 3.84
C THR A 65 -9.47 -1.54 3.06
N GLU A 66 -10.15 -1.11 2.00
CA GLU A 66 -10.70 -2.02 1.01
C GLU A 66 -9.57 -2.52 0.12
N TYR A 67 -9.25 -3.78 0.26
CA TYR A 67 -8.20 -4.41 -0.52
C TYR A 67 -8.82 -5.12 -1.70
N ILE A 68 -8.47 -4.70 -2.92
CA ILE A 68 -9.07 -5.20 -4.15
C ILE A 68 -8.04 -5.93 -4.99
N ASN A 69 -8.28 -7.20 -5.26
CA ASN A 69 -7.49 -7.95 -6.23
C ASN A 69 -8.09 -7.71 -7.61
N VAL A 70 -7.24 -7.38 -8.56
CA VAL A 70 -7.65 -7.10 -9.93
C VAL A 70 -6.91 -8.04 -10.90
N GLU A 71 -7.36 -8.08 -12.15
CA GLU A 71 -6.83 -9.01 -13.15
C GLU A 71 -5.69 -8.44 -13.99
N SER A 72 -5.32 -7.18 -13.80
CA SER A 72 -4.19 -6.58 -14.53
C SER A 72 -3.72 -5.30 -13.85
N GLU A 73 -2.53 -4.85 -14.23
CA GLU A 73 -2.00 -3.57 -13.75
C GLU A 73 -2.84 -2.41 -14.24
N HIS A 74 -3.35 -2.49 -15.46
CA HIS A 74 -4.26 -1.48 -15.99
C HIS A 74 -5.51 -1.37 -15.11
N ALA A 75 -6.10 -2.50 -14.75
CA ALA A 75 -7.27 -2.53 -13.88
C ALA A 75 -6.95 -1.98 -12.48
N ALA A 76 -5.75 -2.24 -11.97
CA ALA A 76 -5.35 -1.73 -10.66
C ALA A 76 -5.34 -0.21 -10.64
N LEU A 77 -4.69 0.39 -11.62
CA LEU A 77 -4.63 1.85 -11.68
C LEU A 77 -6.00 2.46 -11.99
N SER A 78 -6.78 1.79 -12.86
CA SER A 78 -8.15 2.25 -13.17
C SER A 78 -9.02 2.27 -11.92
N ALA A 79 -8.93 1.25 -11.08
CA ALA A 79 -9.66 1.20 -9.81
C ALA A 79 -9.25 2.34 -8.89
N CYS A 80 -7.95 2.64 -8.83
CA CYS A 80 -7.45 3.75 -8.03
C CYS A 80 -7.95 5.10 -8.54
N VAL A 81 -7.98 5.28 -9.85
CA VAL A 81 -8.50 6.52 -10.45
C VAL A 81 -9.97 6.70 -10.09
N GLY A 82 -10.76 5.63 -10.22
CA GLY A 82 -12.18 5.69 -9.85
C GLY A 82 -12.39 5.99 -8.38
N ALA A 83 -11.64 5.34 -7.51
CA ALA A 83 -11.72 5.58 -6.07
C ALA A 83 -11.33 7.02 -5.73
N SER A 84 -10.27 7.51 -6.34
CA SER A 84 -9.80 8.88 -6.12
C SER A 84 -10.82 9.90 -6.60
N ALA A 85 -11.47 9.66 -7.73
CA ALA A 85 -12.53 10.54 -8.23
C ALA A 85 -13.71 10.60 -7.26
N ALA A 86 -13.94 9.53 -6.51
CA ALA A 86 -14.99 9.49 -5.48
C ALA A 86 -14.53 10.08 -4.14
N GLY A 87 -13.32 10.59 -4.05
CA GLY A 87 -12.81 11.24 -2.84
C GLY A 87 -11.98 10.34 -1.94
N ALA A 88 -11.74 9.10 -2.31
CA ALA A 88 -10.96 8.19 -1.49
C ALA A 88 -9.46 8.32 -1.77
N ARG A 89 -8.65 8.07 -0.75
CA ARG A 89 -7.22 7.92 -0.93
C ARG A 89 -6.96 6.48 -1.43
N ALA A 90 -6.41 6.36 -2.61
CA ALA A 90 -6.19 5.07 -3.24
C ALA A 90 -4.72 4.87 -3.58
N ILE A 91 -4.26 3.65 -3.44
CA ILE A 91 -2.85 3.30 -3.66
C ILE A 91 -2.77 2.02 -4.46
N THR A 92 -1.83 1.98 -5.38
CA THR A 92 -1.40 0.74 -6.02
C THR A 92 0.12 0.75 -6.12
N ALA A 93 0.68 -0.42 -6.38
CA ALA A 93 2.11 -0.57 -6.58
C ALA A 93 2.35 -1.58 -7.68
N THR A 94 3.42 -1.39 -8.42
CA THR A 94 3.83 -2.32 -9.46
C THR A 94 5.34 -2.38 -9.54
N ALA A 95 5.86 -3.20 -10.43
CA ALA A 95 7.29 -3.35 -10.65
C ALA A 95 7.55 -3.78 -12.07
N GLY A 96 8.78 -3.50 -12.56
CA GLY A 96 9.23 -3.95 -13.86
C GLY A 96 8.28 -3.58 -14.99
N PRO A 97 7.89 -4.54 -15.82
CA PRO A 97 7.04 -4.27 -16.99
C PRO A 97 5.59 -3.93 -16.64
N GLY A 98 5.19 -4.05 -15.38
CA GLY A 98 3.82 -3.74 -14.98
C GLY A 98 3.42 -2.28 -15.18
N LEU A 99 4.40 -1.39 -15.25
CA LEU A 99 4.12 0.03 -15.50
C LEU A 99 3.62 0.27 -16.93
N ALA A 100 4.06 -0.52 -17.90
CA ALA A 100 3.64 -0.35 -19.29
C ALA A 100 2.11 -0.50 -19.47
N PRO A 101 1.46 -1.53 -18.93
CA PRO A 101 0.00 -1.61 -18.97
C PRO A 101 -0.72 -0.47 -18.26
N MET A 102 -0.07 0.19 -17.30
CA MET A 102 -0.65 1.33 -16.59
C MET A 102 -0.55 2.64 -17.35
N PHE A 103 0.27 2.70 -18.39
CA PHE A 103 0.65 3.96 -19.03
C PHE A 103 -0.55 4.79 -19.46
N GLU A 104 -1.54 4.16 -20.08
CA GLU A 104 -2.74 4.85 -20.53
C GLU A 104 -3.46 5.53 -19.36
N MET A 105 -3.58 4.83 -18.26
CA MET A 105 -4.29 5.36 -17.09
C MET A 105 -3.50 6.42 -16.35
N LEU A 106 -2.17 6.46 -16.50
CA LEU A 106 -1.36 7.54 -15.94
C LEU A 106 -1.76 8.89 -16.55
N GLY A 107 -1.99 8.91 -17.86
CA GLY A 107 -2.48 10.12 -18.53
C GLY A 107 -3.84 10.56 -18.01
N VAL A 108 -4.76 9.63 -17.79
CA VAL A 108 -6.07 9.92 -17.22
C VAL A 108 -5.93 10.45 -15.80
N ALA A 109 -5.14 9.78 -14.97
CA ALA A 109 -4.93 10.18 -13.59
C ALA A 109 -4.34 11.58 -13.50
N SER A 110 -3.39 11.91 -14.37
CA SER A 110 -2.74 13.22 -14.35
C SER A 110 -3.69 14.35 -14.76
N GLY A 111 -4.73 14.04 -15.52
CA GLY A 111 -5.73 15.01 -15.95
C GLY A 111 -6.85 15.26 -14.93
N MET A 112 -6.84 14.50 -13.87
CA MET A 112 -7.82 14.61 -12.81
C MET A 112 -7.27 15.42 -11.65
#